data_b4daf1a00101d2649250afc01e283c04
#
_entry.id   b4daf1a00101d2649250afc01e283c04
#
_cell.length_a   1.000
_cell.length_b   1.000
_cell.length_c   1.000
_cell.angle_alpha   90.00
_cell.angle_beta   90.00
_cell.angle_gamma   90.00
#
_symmetry.space_group_name_H-M   'P 1'
#
loop_
_entity.id
_entity.type
_entity.pdbx_description
1 polymer ?
#
loop_
_entity_poly.entity_id
_entity_poly.type
_entity_poly.pdbx_seq_one_letter_code
_entity_poly.pdbx_strand_id
1 'polypeptide(L)'
;MFAHDCLFMLSQKVKIVNVRNLAIGQRQPLVFIAGPCVIESHESCLKLADKLKTIFQAKKLPFIFKASYDKANRTSVNSYRGPGIKEGIKILADIKKQLDLPILSDV
;
A
#
# COMPACT_ATOMS: atom_id res chain seq x y z
N MET A 1 -26.65 -9.63 24.13
CA MET A 1 -26.82 -8.82 22.89
C MET A 1 -25.50 -8.65 22.14
N PHE A 2 -24.49 -8.07 22.75
CA PHE A 2 -23.18 -7.86 22.10
C PHE A 2 -22.43 -9.15 21.76
N ALA A 3 -22.52 -10.19 22.59
CA ALA A 3 -21.88 -11.48 22.34
C ALA A 3 -22.47 -12.20 21.12
N HIS A 4 -23.76 -12.01 20.83
CA HIS A 4 -24.43 -12.60 19.67
C HIS A 4 -23.96 -11.96 18.36
N ASP A 5 -23.84 -10.64 18.33
CA ASP A 5 -23.34 -9.90 17.16
C ASP A 5 -21.88 -10.23 16.88
N CYS A 6 -21.06 -10.37 17.92
CA CYS A 6 -19.67 -10.79 17.82
C CYS A 6 -19.54 -12.22 17.25
N LEU A 7 -20.38 -13.15 17.69
CA LEU A 7 -20.41 -14.54 17.19
C LEU A 7 -20.86 -14.59 15.72
N PHE A 8 -21.83 -13.78 15.33
CA PHE A 8 -22.30 -13.68 13.96
C PHE A 8 -21.21 -13.15 13.03
N MET A 9 -20.48 -12.11 13.44
CA MET A 9 -19.33 -11.59 12.68
C MET A 9 -18.20 -12.62 12.55
N LEU A 10 -17.96 -13.42 13.59
CA LEU A 10 -16.95 -14.48 13.58
C LEU A 10 -17.34 -15.68 12.69
N SER A 11 -18.64 -15.86 12.41
CA SER A 11 -19.12 -16.94 11.56
C SER A 11 -19.08 -16.61 10.07
N GLN A 12 -18.92 -15.33 9.70
CA GLN A 12 -18.78 -14.92 8.30
C GLN A 12 -17.42 -15.34 7.74
N LYS A 13 -17.46 -16.11 6.66
CA LYS A 13 -16.24 -16.51 5.94
C LYS A 13 -15.69 -15.29 5.20
N VAL A 14 -14.60 -14.73 5.70
CA VAL A 14 -13.87 -13.66 5.02
C VAL A 14 -12.97 -14.33 3.97
N LYS A 15 -13.09 -13.86 2.73
CA LYS A 15 -12.26 -14.34 1.63
C LYS A 15 -10.82 -13.86 1.82
N ILE A 16 -9.87 -14.78 1.71
CA ILE A 16 -8.45 -14.43 1.75
C ILE A 16 -8.04 -13.82 0.42
N VAL A 17 -7.37 -12.68 0.49
CA VAL A 17 -6.79 -11.98 -0.68
C VAL A 17 -5.30 -12.26 -0.73
N ASN A 18 -4.84 -12.74 -1.86
CA ASN A 18 -3.41 -13.00 -2.08
C ASN A 18 -2.78 -11.89 -2.91
N VAL A 19 -1.70 -11.30 -2.38
CA VAL A 19 -0.87 -10.34 -3.08
C VAL A 19 0.54 -10.91 -3.13
N ARG A 20 0.96 -11.41 -4.26
CA ARG A 20 2.20 -12.21 -4.40
C ARG A 20 2.16 -13.38 -3.39
N ASN A 21 3.14 -13.45 -2.51
CA ASN A 21 3.21 -14.47 -1.44
C ASN A 21 2.56 -14.03 -0.12
N LEU A 22 1.89 -12.87 -0.09
CA LEU A 22 1.20 -12.37 1.10
C LEU A 22 -0.26 -12.81 1.09
N ALA A 23 -0.71 -13.46 2.15
CA ALA A 23 -2.12 -13.79 2.38
C ALA A 23 -2.72 -12.77 3.35
N ILE A 24 -3.75 -12.06 2.90
CA ILE A 24 -4.43 -11.03 3.67
C ILE A 24 -5.83 -11.51 4.02
N GLY A 25 -6.17 -11.56 5.28
CA GLY A 25 -7.48 -11.99 5.73
C GLY A 25 -7.51 -12.50 7.15
N GLN A 26 -8.63 -13.11 7.51
CA GLN A 26 -8.85 -13.63 8.85
C GLN A 26 -7.84 -14.75 9.18
N ARG A 27 -7.27 -14.69 10.37
CA ARG A 27 -6.27 -15.65 10.90
C ARG A 27 -4.95 -15.65 10.11
N GLN A 28 -4.72 -14.65 9.27
CA GLN A 28 -3.45 -14.44 8.60
C GLN A 28 -2.62 -13.38 9.35
N PRO A 29 -1.29 -13.35 9.17
CA PRO A 29 -0.46 -12.31 9.73
C PRO A 29 -0.91 -10.92 9.27
N LEU A 30 -0.72 -9.92 10.13
CA LEU A 30 -1.04 -8.54 9.81
C LEU A 30 -0.14 -8.04 8.67
N VAL A 31 -0.74 -7.48 7.64
CA VAL A 31 -0.03 -6.88 6.50
C VAL A 31 -0.19 -5.36 6.58
N PHE A 32 0.92 -4.65 6.44
CA PHE A 32 0.94 -3.20 6.45
C PHE A 32 0.91 -2.64 5.03
N ILE A 33 0.19 -1.55 4.84
CA ILE A 33 0.22 -0.74 3.61
C ILE A 33 0.82 0.59 4.00
N ALA A 34 1.95 0.94 3.41
CA ALA A 34 2.70 2.13 3.79
C ALA A 34 3.37 2.79 2.58
N GLY A 35 3.48 4.10 2.64
CA GLY A 35 4.11 4.90 1.60
C GLY A 35 3.73 6.37 1.69
N PRO A 36 4.22 7.21 0.77
CA PRO A 36 3.85 8.62 0.74
C PRO A 36 2.41 8.79 0.29
N CYS A 37 1.79 9.89 0.71
CA CYS A 37 0.43 10.24 0.26
C CYS A 37 0.36 10.33 -1.28
N VAL A 38 1.36 10.96 -1.88
CA VAL A 38 1.47 11.18 -3.33
C VAL A 38 2.93 11.06 -3.77
N ILE A 39 3.14 10.65 -5.01
CA ILE A 39 4.48 10.62 -5.62
C ILE A 39 4.91 12.06 -5.91
N GLU A 40 5.93 12.56 -5.22
CA GLU A 40 6.50 13.89 -5.46
C GLU A 40 7.59 13.85 -6.53
N SER A 41 8.47 12.85 -6.47
CA SER A 41 9.49 12.59 -7.47
C SER A 41 9.86 11.10 -7.45
N HIS A 42 10.47 10.61 -8.52
CA HIS A 42 11.00 9.26 -8.58
C HIS A 42 12.03 9.01 -7.47
N GLU A 43 12.96 9.93 -7.30
CA GLU A 43 14.04 9.81 -6.31
C GLU A 43 13.52 9.75 -4.88
N SER A 44 12.64 10.68 -4.49
CA SER A 44 12.10 10.71 -3.13
C SER A 44 11.24 9.48 -2.83
N CYS A 45 10.46 9.03 -3.81
CA CYS A 45 9.61 7.86 -3.69
C CYS A 45 10.44 6.57 -3.54
N LEU A 46 11.47 6.39 -4.35
CA LEU A 46 12.38 5.26 -4.28
C LEU A 46 13.12 5.23 -2.93
N LYS A 47 13.63 6.38 -2.49
CA LYS A 47 14.32 6.52 -1.20
C LYS A 47 13.44 6.15 -0.02
N LEU A 48 12.18 6.58 -0.03
CA LEU A 48 11.23 6.24 1.02
C LEU A 48 10.87 4.75 0.98
N ALA A 49 10.63 4.19 -0.20
CA ALA A 49 10.35 2.78 -0.37
C ALA A 49 11.48 1.90 0.17
N ASP A 50 12.72 2.27 -0.10
CA ASP A 50 13.91 1.55 0.41
C ASP A 50 14.00 1.62 1.93
N LYS A 51 13.78 2.78 2.52
CA LYS A 51 13.75 2.94 3.99
C LYS A 51 12.65 2.09 4.63
N LEU A 52 11.45 2.12 4.08
CA LEU A 52 10.34 1.31 4.57
C LEU A 52 10.64 -0.18 4.45
N LYS A 53 11.18 -0.62 3.32
CA LYS A 53 11.62 -2.00 3.13
C LYS A 53 12.58 -2.43 4.25
N THR A 54 13.59 -1.64 4.54
CA THR A 54 14.58 -1.91 5.59
C THR A 54 13.92 -2.04 6.97
N ILE A 55 13.02 -1.11 7.32
CA ILE A 55 12.32 -1.12 8.60
C ILE A 55 11.43 -2.37 8.75
N PHE A 56 10.62 -2.66 7.74
CA PHE A 56 9.71 -3.80 7.80
C PHE A 56 10.45 -5.14 7.77
N GLN A 57 11.53 -5.25 7.03
CA GLN A 57 12.39 -6.44 7.04
C GLN A 57 13.04 -6.68 8.40
N ALA A 58 13.56 -5.63 9.04
CA ALA A 58 14.17 -5.74 10.37
C ALA A 58 13.18 -6.23 11.43
N LYS A 59 11.90 -5.87 11.30
CA LYS A 59 10.82 -6.30 12.19
C LYS A 59 10.13 -7.57 11.74
N LYS A 60 10.52 -8.14 10.61
CA LYS A 60 9.88 -9.33 9.98
C LYS A 60 8.37 -9.14 9.76
N LEU A 61 7.98 -7.94 9.34
CA LEU A 61 6.59 -7.57 9.06
C LEU A 61 6.38 -7.45 7.55
N PRO A 62 5.36 -8.12 7.00
CA PRO A 62 5.03 -7.98 5.59
C PRO A 62 4.38 -6.62 5.31
N PHE A 63 4.73 -5.99 4.20
CA PHE A 63 4.12 -4.73 3.80
C PHE A 63 3.99 -4.61 2.29
N ILE A 64 3.05 -3.76 1.88
CA ILE A 64 2.81 -3.34 0.51
C ILE A 64 3.15 -1.85 0.43
N PHE A 65 4.00 -1.47 -0.51
CA PHE A 65 4.33 -0.07 -0.73
C PHE A 65 3.21 0.61 -1.53
N LYS A 66 2.65 1.68 -0.97
CA LYS A 66 1.57 2.44 -1.61
C LYS A 66 1.97 3.88 -1.85
N ALA A 67 1.70 4.38 -3.06
CA ALA A 67 1.79 5.80 -3.37
C ALA A 67 0.76 6.15 -4.44
N SER A 68 0.12 7.31 -4.30
CA SER A 68 -0.86 7.79 -5.29
C SER A 68 -0.16 8.51 -6.44
N TYR A 69 -0.58 8.23 -7.66
CA TYR A 69 -0.11 8.96 -8.85
C TYR A 69 -0.93 10.23 -9.12
N ASP A 70 -2.14 10.30 -8.57
CA ASP A 70 -3.01 11.49 -8.68
C ASP A 70 -3.89 11.65 -7.43
N LYS A 71 -3.90 12.83 -6.86
CA LYS A 71 -4.78 13.24 -5.76
C LYS A 71 -5.91 14.12 -6.28
N ALA A 72 -6.85 13.53 -6.99
CA ALA A 72 -8.00 14.22 -7.55
C ALA A 72 -8.93 14.85 -6.50
N ASN A 73 -8.87 14.39 -5.26
CA ASN A 73 -9.70 14.86 -4.14
C ASN A 73 -9.12 16.04 -3.36
N ARG A 74 -8.12 16.73 -3.88
CA ARG A 74 -7.57 17.94 -3.25
C ARG A 74 -8.60 19.06 -3.23
N THR A 75 -8.67 19.80 -2.11
CA THR A 75 -9.61 20.90 -1.91
C THR A 75 -9.20 22.18 -2.62
N SER A 76 -7.91 22.36 -2.92
CA SER A 76 -7.37 23.52 -3.63
C SER A 76 -6.88 23.12 -5.02
N VAL A 77 -7.25 23.90 -6.05
CA VAL A 77 -6.78 23.71 -7.43
C VAL A 77 -5.28 23.92 -7.58
N ASN A 78 -4.64 24.64 -6.64
CA ASN A 78 -3.21 24.88 -6.64
C ASN A 78 -2.41 23.82 -5.88
N SER A 79 -3.06 22.85 -5.24
CA SER A 79 -2.39 21.76 -4.52
C SER A 79 -1.76 20.80 -5.52
N TYR A 80 -0.56 20.32 -5.19
CA TYR A 80 0.12 19.32 -5.99
C TYR A 80 -0.67 18.00 -6.00
N ARG A 81 -0.97 17.49 -7.18
CA ARG A 81 -1.81 16.30 -7.37
C ARG A 81 -1.01 15.03 -7.64
N GLY A 82 0.23 15.14 -8.03
CA GLY A 82 1.04 14.00 -8.43
C GLY A 82 1.46 14.07 -9.90
N PRO A 83 2.28 13.10 -10.36
CA PRO A 83 2.80 13.06 -11.72
C PRO A 83 1.78 12.63 -12.78
N GLY A 84 0.61 12.14 -12.36
CA GLY A 84 -0.38 11.54 -13.25
C GLY A 84 -0.14 10.05 -13.49
N ILE A 85 -1.13 9.40 -14.11
CA ILE A 85 -1.15 7.94 -14.25
C ILE A 85 0.06 7.40 -15.04
N LYS A 86 0.38 8.01 -16.17
CA LYS A 86 1.45 7.51 -17.07
C LYS A 86 2.81 7.49 -16.38
N GLU A 87 3.22 8.62 -15.84
CA GLU A 87 4.51 8.75 -15.16
C GLU A 87 4.50 8.06 -13.80
N GLY A 88 3.40 8.14 -13.06
CA GLY A 88 3.26 7.50 -11.75
C GLY A 88 3.36 5.98 -11.83
N ILE A 89 2.69 5.34 -12.78
CA ILE A 89 2.80 3.89 -12.97
C ILE A 89 4.22 3.48 -13.37
N LYS A 90 4.90 4.28 -14.19
CA LYS A 90 6.29 4.02 -14.56
C LYS A 90 7.22 4.06 -13.34
N ILE A 91 7.05 5.07 -12.48
CA ILE A 91 7.82 5.19 -11.22
C ILE A 91 7.56 4.00 -10.31
N LEU A 92 6.30 3.65 -10.09
CA LEU A 92 5.93 2.51 -9.25
C LEU A 92 6.43 1.17 -9.81
N ALA A 93 6.37 0.98 -11.11
CA ALA A 93 6.90 -0.23 -11.76
C ALA A 93 8.42 -0.35 -11.57
N ASP A 94 9.13 0.77 -11.65
CA ASP A 94 10.58 0.80 -11.42
C ASP A 94 10.93 0.47 -9.96
N ILE A 95 10.22 1.05 -9.01
CA ILE A 95 10.38 0.74 -7.57
C ILE A 95 10.11 -0.74 -7.29
N LYS A 96 9.04 -1.29 -7.86
CA LYS A 96 8.72 -2.72 -7.76
C LYS A 96 9.87 -3.59 -8.26
N LYS A 97 10.46 -3.23 -9.39
CA LYS A 97 11.55 -3.97 -10.00
C LYS A 97 12.85 -3.87 -9.20
N GLN A 98 13.22 -2.65 -8.79
CA GLN A 98 14.47 -2.40 -8.07
C GLN A 98 14.47 -2.99 -6.65
N LEU A 99 13.36 -2.88 -5.93
CA LEU A 99 13.27 -3.26 -4.52
C LEU A 99 12.54 -4.58 -4.28
N ASP A 100 11.98 -5.19 -5.32
CA ASP A 100 11.17 -6.41 -5.22
C ASP A 100 10.04 -6.29 -4.19
N LEU A 101 9.28 -5.22 -4.27
CA LEU A 101 8.16 -4.92 -3.36
C LEU A 101 6.81 -5.10 -4.06
N PRO A 102 5.78 -5.59 -3.36
CA PRO A 102 4.41 -5.44 -3.82
C PRO A 102 4.01 -3.96 -3.77
N ILE A 103 3.33 -3.51 -4.81
CA ILE A 103 3.01 -2.11 -5.04
C ILE A 103 1.49 -1.93 -5.08
N LEU A 104 1.01 -0.81 -4.57
CA LEU A 104 -0.38 -0.40 -4.59
C LEU A 104 -0.48 1.08 -4.98
N SER A 105 -1.47 1.41 -5.77
CA SER A 105 -1.91 2.79 -5.99
C SER A 105 -3.43 2.85 -5.99
N ASP A 106 -3.98 3.92 -5.49
CA ASP A 106 -5.40 4.23 -5.62
C ASP A 106 -5.69 4.84 -7.01
N VAL A 107 -6.94 4.73 -7.41
CA VAL A 107 -7.45 5.28 -8.67
C VAL A 107 -8.43 6.41 -8.41
#